data_d2a2850d46f662381de1661946e65dc7
#
_entry.id   d2a2850d46f662381de1661946e65dc7
#
_cell.length_a   1.000
_cell.length_b   1.000
_cell.length_c   1.000
_cell.angle_alpha   90.00
_cell.angle_beta   90.00
_cell.angle_gamma   90.00
#
_symmetry.space_group_name_H-M   'P 1'
#
loop_
_entity.id
_entity.type
_entity.pdbx_description
1 polymer ?
#
loop_
_entity_poly.entity_id
_entity_poly.type
_entity_poly.pdbx_seq_one_letter_code
_entity_poly.pdbx_strand_id
1 'polypeptide(L)'
;MCIRDRPHPVSHVAYGYATQMCVVDKKTGKVESLVAAHDVGKAVNPRSCEGQIEGGVVMSMGYALREQYPIDENCKPIEKYGELGLFRAHEIPKIVPIVVDKPGLDVACGAIGIGEITSIPTAPAIADAYFRYDGERRTKLPLANTPYERRGK
;
A
#
# COMPACT_ATOMS: atom_id res chain seq x y z
N MET A 1 12.88 20.18 -17.44
CA MET A 1 14.31 20.33 -17.09
C MET A 1 14.97 18.99 -17.19
N CYS A 2 15.99 18.85 -18.04
CA CYS A 2 16.63 17.55 -18.27
C CYS A 2 17.67 17.28 -17.18
N ILE A 3 17.74 16.07 -16.66
CA ILE A 3 18.74 15.63 -15.66
C ILE A 3 20.18 15.91 -16.17
N ARG A 4 20.36 15.87 -17.49
CA ARG A 4 21.63 16.09 -18.19
C ARG A 4 22.21 17.49 -17.95
N ASP A 5 21.38 18.47 -17.64
CA ASP A 5 21.78 19.88 -17.52
C ASP A 5 22.32 20.24 -16.13
N ARG A 6 22.44 19.25 -15.24
CA ARG A 6 22.98 19.45 -13.89
C ARG A 6 24.42 18.97 -13.79
N PRO A 7 25.29 19.71 -13.09
CA PRO A 7 26.68 19.31 -12.87
C PRO A 7 26.81 17.99 -12.09
N HIS A 8 25.82 17.65 -11.30
CA HIS A 8 25.71 16.36 -10.56
C HIS A 8 24.32 15.79 -10.78
N PRO A 9 24.11 15.02 -11.85
CA PRO A 9 22.79 14.44 -12.12
C PRO A 9 22.42 13.42 -11.06
N VAL A 10 21.35 13.67 -10.31
CA VAL A 10 20.78 12.75 -9.33
C VAL A 10 19.45 12.27 -9.88
N SER A 11 19.33 10.96 -10.08
CA SER A 11 18.12 10.37 -10.69
C SER A 11 16.93 10.29 -9.74
N HIS A 12 17.18 10.09 -8.44
CA HIS A 12 16.14 9.96 -7.42
C HIS A 12 16.57 10.67 -6.15
N VAL A 13 15.96 11.79 -5.84
CA VAL A 13 16.06 12.41 -4.51
C VAL A 13 14.68 12.94 -4.16
N ALA A 14 13.81 12.06 -3.74
CA ALA A 14 12.56 12.44 -3.14
C ALA A 14 12.35 11.56 -1.91
N TYR A 15 12.50 12.17 -0.75
CA TYR A 15 12.09 11.54 0.51
C TYR A 15 10.62 11.87 0.72
N GLY A 16 9.78 10.83 0.74
CA GLY A 16 8.38 10.98 1.07
C GLY A 16 8.09 10.44 2.46
N TYR A 17 7.11 11.01 3.12
CA TYR A 17 6.63 10.55 4.42
C TYR A 17 5.20 10.09 4.29
N ALA A 18 4.88 8.97 4.95
CA ALA A 18 3.55 8.43 4.95
C ALA A 18 3.21 7.83 6.30
N THR A 19 1.95 8.00 6.71
CA THR A 19 1.39 7.37 7.90
C THR A 19 0.06 6.75 7.53
N GLN A 20 -0.14 5.48 7.92
CA GLN A 20 -1.40 4.80 7.68
C GLN A 20 -1.93 4.18 8.97
N MET A 21 -3.25 4.12 9.07
CA MET A 21 -3.97 3.50 10.17
C MET A 21 -5.00 2.53 9.60
N CYS A 22 -5.01 1.31 10.13
CA CYS A 22 -6.00 0.29 9.80
C CYS A 22 -6.97 0.12 10.96
N VAL A 23 -8.26 0.05 10.63
CA VAL A 23 -9.33 -0.24 11.59
C VAL A 23 -9.91 -1.61 11.25
N VAL A 24 -9.93 -2.50 12.25
CA VAL A 24 -10.50 -3.85 12.14
C VAL A 24 -11.80 -3.89 12.92
N ASP A 25 -12.86 -4.40 12.29
CA ASP A 25 -14.14 -4.63 12.94
C ASP A 25 -14.03 -5.73 13.99
N LYS A 26 -14.41 -5.41 15.23
CA LYS A 26 -14.26 -6.31 16.38
C LYS A 26 -15.11 -7.58 16.31
N LYS A 27 -16.21 -7.56 15.55
CA LYS A 27 -17.13 -8.72 15.45
C LYS A 27 -16.74 -9.67 14.35
N THR A 28 -16.29 -9.12 13.23
CA THR A 28 -16.01 -9.90 12.02
C THR A 28 -14.53 -10.16 11.79
N GLY A 29 -13.65 -9.40 12.41
CA GLY A 29 -12.21 -9.41 12.15
C GLY A 29 -11.83 -8.84 10.78
N LYS A 30 -12.78 -8.30 10.02
CA LYS A 30 -12.49 -7.71 8.71
C LYS A 30 -11.98 -6.28 8.84
N VAL A 31 -11.17 -5.87 7.89
CA VAL A 31 -10.74 -4.48 7.76
C VAL A 31 -11.97 -3.63 7.43
N GLU A 32 -12.29 -2.68 8.28
CA GLU A 32 -13.39 -1.75 8.13
C GLU A 32 -12.98 -0.52 7.33
N SER A 33 -11.81 0.03 7.66
CA SER A 33 -11.28 1.19 6.96
C SER A 33 -9.76 1.29 7.05
N LEU A 34 -9.19 2.00 6.08
CA LEU A 34 -7.78 2.38 6.03
C LEU A 34 -7.68 3.89 5.82
N VAL A 35 -7.03 4.57 6.74
CA VAL A 35 -6.71 6.00 6.62
C VAL A 35 -5.26 6.11 6.18
N ALA A 36 -4.99 6.83 5.10
CA ALA A 36 -3.68 6.88 4.47
C ALA A 36 -3.26 8.33 4.20
N ALA A 37 -2.40 8.87 5.05
CA ALA A 37 -1.84 10.21 4.92
C ALA A 37 -0.46 10.12 4.25
N HIS A 38 -0.28 10.85 3.15
CA HIS A 38 0.95 10.85 2.36
C HIS A 38 1.40 12.27 2.05
N ASP A 39 2.67 12.52 2.33
CA ASP A 39 3.36 13.73 1.87
C ASP A 39 3.63 13.58 0.37
N VAL A 40 3.04 14.48 -0.39
CA VAL A 40 3.17 14.54 -1.86
C VAL A 40 4.02 15.75 -2.30
N GLY A 41 4.62 16.45 -1.34
CA GLY A 41 5.19 17.77 -1.61
C GLY A 41 4.11 18.69 -2.13
N LYS A 42 4.32 19.33 -3.27
CA LYS A 42 3.27 20.10 -3.94
C LYS A 42 2.37 19.17 -4.74
N ALA A 43 1.11 19.10 -4.37
CA ALA A 43 0.10 18.34 -5.13
C ALA A 43 -0.17 19.00 -6.49
N VAL A 44 0.41 18.45 -7.55
CA VAL A 44 0.19 18.96 -8.92
C VAL A 44 -1.25 18.70 -9.37
N ASN A 45 -1.78 17.53 -9.02
CA ASN A 45 -3.17 17.15 -9.24
C ASN A 45 -3.67 16.38 -8.01
N PRO A 46 -4.39 17.04 -7.08
CA PRO A 46 -4.87 16.41 -5.86
C PRO A 46 -5.71 15.14 -6.09
N ARG A 47 -6.61 15.15 -7.07
CA ARG A 47 -7.43 13.97 -7.41
C ARG A 47 -6.59 12.77 -7.87
N SER A 48 -5.58 13.03 -8.68
CA SER A 48 -4.66 11.95 -9.10
C SER A 48 -3.83 11.44 -7.93
N CYS A 49 -3.46 12.31 -6.99
CA CYS A 49 -2.77 11.92 -5.76
C CYS A 49 -3.65 11.01 -4.89
N GLU A 50 -4.92 11.37 -4.69
CA GLU A 50 -5.89 10.55 -3.98
C GLU A 50 -6.03 9.16 -4.61
N GLY A 51 -6.26 9.11 -5.93
CA GLY A 51 -6.37 7.83 -6.66
C GLY A 51 -5.10 6.98 -6.60
N GLN A 52 -3.93 7.61 -6.58
CA GLN A 52 -2.65 6.90 -6.44
C GLN A 52 -2.50 6.32 -5.01
N ILE A 53 -2.92 7.06 -3.99
CA ILE A 53 -2.93 6.58 -2.60
C ILE A 53 -3.89 5.38 -2.47
N GLU A 54 -5.11 5.51 -2.96
CA GLU A 54 -6.10 4.43 -2.92
C GLU A 54 -5.59 3.17 -3.63
N GLY A 55 -5.04 3.32 -4.82
CA GLY A 55 -4.49 2.19 -5.59
C GLY A 55 -3.33 1.49 -4.89
N GLY A 56 -2.39 2.24 -4.32
CA GLY A 56 -1.27 1.68 -3.57
C GLY A 56 -1.70 0.96 -2.29
N VAL A 57 -2.68 1.53 -1.58
CA VAL A 57 -3.28 0.90 -0.38
C VAL A 57 -3.93 -0.43 -0.75
N VAL A 58 -4.73 -0.49 -1.81
CA VAL A 58 -5.40 -1.73 -2.26
C VAL A 58 -4.37 -2.80 -2.65
N MET A 59 -3.33 -2.41 -3.40
CA MET A 59 -2.26 -3.32 -3.79
C MET A 59 -1.58 -3.94 -2.57
N SER A 60 -1.19 -3.12 -1.60
CA SER A 60 -0.50 -3.59 -0.41
C SER A 60 -1.42 -4.35 0.55
N MET A 61 -2.70 -3.99 0.63
CA MET A 61 -3.70 -4.78 1.35
C MET A 61 -3.82 -6.19 0.77
N GLY A 62 -3.72 -6.32 -0.54
CA GLY A 62 -3.74 -7.59 -1.24
C GLY A 62 -2.65 -8.54 -0.75
N TYR A 63 -1.40 -8.15 -0.89
CA TYR A 63 -0.31 -9.02 -0.48
C TYR A 63 -0.18 -9.18 1.05
N ALA A 64 -0.69 -8.21 1.82
CA ALA A 64 -0.73 -8.32 3.28
C ALA A 64 -1.70 -9.40 3.76
N LEU A 65 -2.82 -9.61 3.08
CA LEU A 65 -3.92 -10.41 3.58
C LEU A 65 -4.18 -11.72 2.83
N ARG A 66 -3.94 -11.77 1.51
CA ARG A 66 -4.32 -12.98 0.75
C ARG A 66 -3.61 -13.22 -0.56
N GLU A 67 -2.90 -12.26 -1.12
CA GLU A 67 -2.24 -12.46 -2.41
C GLU A 67 -1.00 -13.35 -2.25
N GLN A 68 -0.91 -14.34 -3.11
CA GLN A 68 0.25 -15.22 -3.24
C GLN A 68 0.54 -15.45 -4.71
N TYR A 69 1.81 -15.59 -5.03
CA TYR A 69 2.28 -15.95 -6.35
C TYR A 69 3.12 -17.23 -6.27
N PRO A 70 2.46 -18.40 -6.12
CA PRO A 70 3.17 -19.65 -6.00
C PRO A 70 3.85 -20.03 -7.31
N ILE A 71 5.10 -20.46 -7.19
CA ILE A 71 5.91 -20.96 -8.30
C ILE A 71 6.38 -22.39 -7.99
N ASP A 72 6.58 -23.21 -9.04
CA ASP A 72 7.16 -24.53 -8.92
C ASP A 72 8.71 -24.48 -8.81
N GLU A 73 9.32 -25.64 -8.69
CA GLU A 73 10.78 -25.78 -8.63
C GLU A 73 11.54 -25.26 -9.88
N ASN A 74 10.83 -25.11 -10.99
CA ASN A 74 11.35 -24.56 -12.24
C ASN A 74 11.03 -23.06 -12.41
N CYS A 75 10.60 -22.39 -11.35
CA CYS A 75 10.19 -20.98 -11.34
C CYS A 75 8.99 -20.67 -12.25
N LYS A 76 8.12 -21.66 -12.54
CA LYS A 76 6.90 -21.44 -13.31
C LYS A 76 5.71 -21.18 -12.39
N PRO A 77 4.82 -20.23 -12.75
CA PRO A 77 3.60 -19.98 -11.99
C PRO A 77 2.72 -21.23 -11.92
N ILE A 78 2.27 -21.59 -10.72
CA ILE A 78 1.36 -22.72 -10.46
C ILE A 78 -0.09 -22.30 -10.64
N GLU A 79 -0.43 -21.06 -10.24
CA GLU A 79 -1.78 -20.51 -10.27
C GLU A 79 -1.98 -19.54 -11.43
N LYS A 80 -3.20 -19.50 -11.96
CA LYS A 80 -3.61 -18.50 -12.94
C LYS A 80 -3.88 -17.17 -12.27
N TYR A 81 -3.79 -16.07 -13.03
CA TYR A 81 -3.99 -14.71 -12.55
C TYR A 81 -5.25 -14.53 -11.68
N GLY A 82 -6.38 -15.09 -12.09
CA GLY A 82 -7.63 -15.03 -11.33
C GLY A 82 -7.65 -15.80 -10.01
N GLU A 83 -6.62 -16.62 -9.76
CA GLU A 83 -6.50 -17.47 -8.56
C GLU A 83 -5.51 -16.89 -7.54
N LEU A 84 -4.78 -15.80 -7.87
CA LEU A 84 -3.74 -15.22 -7.03
C LEU A 84 -4.26 -14.56 -5.74
N GLY A 85 -5.58 -14.40 -5.59
CA GLY A 85 -6.18 -13.80 -4.39
C GLY A 85 -6.35 -12.28 -4.46
N LEU A 86 -6.32 -11.69 -5.65
CA LEU A 86 -6.55 -10.24 -5.84
C LEU A 86 -7.91 -9.80 -5.28
N PHE A 87 -7.94 -8.65 -4.62
CA PHE A 87 -9.19 -8.05 -4.16
C PHE A 87 -10.02 -7.55 -5.34
N ARG A 88 -11.32 -7.80 -5.28
CA ARG A 88 -12.29 -7.24 -6.22
C ARG A 88 -12.83 -5.92 -5.66
N ALA A 89 -13.31 -5.04 -6.54
CA ALA A 89 -13.75 -3.70 -6.16
C ALA A 89 -14.79 -3.69 -5.00
N HIS A 90 -15.71 -4.66 -4.97
CA HIS A 90 -16.72 -4.76 -3.93
C HIS A 90 -16.22 -5.32 -2.58
N GLU A 91 -15.00 -5.82 -2.53
CA GLU A 91 -14.36 -6.36 -1.32
C GLU A 91 -13.47 -5.32 -0.62
N ILE A 92 -13.22 -4.19 -1.30
CA ILE A 92 -12.33 -3.15 -0.80
C ILE A 92 -13.03 -2.39 0.33
N PRO A 93 -12.40 -2.26 1.52
CA PRO A 93 -12.95 -1.48 2.61
C PRO A 93 -12.92 0.01 2.28
N LYS A 94 -13.47 0.82 3.15
CA LYS A 94 -13.38 2.28 3.01
C LYS A 94 -11.93 2.72 3.12
N ILE A 95 -11.43 3.40 2.09
CA ILE A 95 -10.13 4.06 2.10
C ILE A 95 -10.35 5.56 2.25
N VAL A 96 -9.59 6.19 3.14
CA VAL A 96 -9.62 7.64 3.37
C VAL A 96 -8.23 8.18 3.04
N PRO A 97 -8.01 8.63 1.80
CA PRO A 97 -6.76 9.27 1.43
C PRO A 97 -6.66 10.66 2.05
N ILE A 98 -5.48 11.02 2.55
CA ILE A 98 -5.14 12.35 3.05
C ILE A 98 -3.90 12.80 2.30
N VAL A 99 -4.07 13.78 1.44
CA VAL A 99 -2.98 14.41 0.71
C VAL A 99 -2.36 15.50 1.59
N VAL A 100 -1.10 15.30 1.97
CA VAL A 100 -0.33 16.32 2.70
C VAL A 100 0.45 17.12 1.67
N ASP A 101 -0.06 18.32 1.38
CA ASP A 101 0.55 19.28 0.45
C ASP A 101 1.52 20.20 1.21
N LYS A 102 2.81 19.84 1.21
CA LYS A 102 3.85 20.62 1.89
C LYS A 102 5.09 20.74 1.01
N PRO A 103 5.11 21.70 0.09
CA PRO A 103 6.27 21.94 -0.75
C PRO A 103 7.53 22.23 0.07
N GLY A 104 8.63 21.59 -0.23
CA GLY A 104 9.87 21.76 0.51
C GLY A 104 11.13 21.46 -0.31
N LEU A 105 10.97 21.04 -1.57
CA LEU A 105 12.07 20.72 -2.45
C LEU A 105 12.17 21.73 -3.58
N ASP A 106 13.40 22.14 -3.92
CA ASP A 106 13.66 23.03 -5.07
C ASP A 106 13.61 22.29 -6.43
N VAL A 107 13.29 21.00 -6.42
CA VAL A 107 13.19 20.16 -7.62
C VAL A 107 11.74 19.85 -7.93
N ALA A 108 11.44 19.60 -9.21
CA ALA A 108 10.09 19.23 -9.68
C ALA A 108 8.99 20.20 -9.20
N CYS A 109 9.30 21.48 -9.08
CA CYS A 109 8.40 22.51 -8.54
C CYS A 109 7.85 22.18 -7.14
N GLY A 110 8.61 21.46 -6.33
CA GLY A 110 8.23 21.05 -4.99
C GLY A 110 7.43 19.74 -4.90
N ALA A 111 7.12 19.09 -6.04
CA ALA A 111 6.39 17.83 -6.05
C ALA A 111 7.29 16.66 -5.65
N ILE A 112 6.71 15.68 -4.95
CA ILE A 112 7.34 14.42 -4.57
C ILE A 112 6.66 13.28 -5.34
N GLY A 113 7.45 12.27 -5.75
CA GLY A 113 6.89 11.07 -6.39
C GLY A 113 6.08 10.25 -5.42
N ILE A 114 4.87 9.86 -5.81
CA ILE A 114 3.93 9.11 -4.97
C ILE A 114 3.54 7.74 -5.56
N GLY A 115 4.33 7.21 -6.48
CA GLY A 115 4.02 5.93 -7.12
C GLY A 115 3.98 4.78 -6.12
N GLU A 116 5.11 4.38 -5.60
CA GLU A 116 5.22 3.18 -4.76
C GLU A 116 5.12 3.46 -3.26
N ILE A 117 5.45 4.66 -2.81
CA ILE A 117 5.39 5.03 -1.39
C ILE A 117 4.00 4.82 -0.79
N THR A 118 2.97 4.90 -1.60
CA THR A 118 1.57 4.74 -1.17
C THR A 118 1.25 3.34 -0.67
N SER A 119 2.00 2.33 -1.10
CA SER A 119 1.84 0.93 -0.69
C SER A 119 2.66 0.53 0.54
N ILE A 120 3.74 1.25 0.86
CA ILE A 120 4.72 0.82 1.86
C ILE A 120 4.14 0.66 3.28
N PRO A 121 3.40 1.64 3.85
CA PRO A 121 2.94 1.54 5.24
C PRO A 121 1.70 0.66 5.44
N THR A 122 1.02 0.22 4.38
CA THR A 122 -0.25 -0.49 4.49
C THR A 122 -0.12 -1.85 5.18
N ALA A 123 0.82 -2.68 4.74
CA ALA A 123 1.00 -4.01 5.33
C ALA A 123 1.38 -3.96 6.81
N PRO A 124 2.34 -3.13 7.26
CA PRO A 124 2.62 -2.99 8.68
C PRO A 124 1.45 -2.39 9.48
N ALA A 125 0.68 -1.46 8.92
CA ALA A 125 -0.52 -0.93 9.58
C ALA A 125 -1.59 -2.01 9.79
N ILE A 126 -1.81 -2.88 8.80
CA ILE A 126 -2.72 -4.02 8.92
C ILE A 126 -2.19 -5.04 9.94
N ALA A 127 -0.91 -5.34 9.92
CA ALA A 127 -0.30 -6.29 10.87
C ALA A 127 -0.41 -5.79 12.33
N ASP A 128 -0.19 -4.49 12.58
CA ASP A 128 -0.37 -3.89 13.91
C ASP A 128 -1.84 -3.91 14.35
N ALA A 129 -2.76 -3.63 13.43
CA ALA A 129 -4.19 -3.68 13.71
C ALA A 129 -4.67 -5.07 14.13
N TYR A 130 -4.19 -6.12 13.45
CA TYR A 130 -4.48 -7.51 13.84
C TYR A 130 -3.81 -7.89 15.16
N PHE A 131 -2.56 -7.47 15.38
CA PHE A 131 -1.92 -7.68 16.67
C PHE A 131 -2.71 -7.06 17.83
N ARG A 132 -3.27 -5.87 17.64
CA ARG A 132 -4.14 -5.22 18.64
C ARG A 132 -5.50 -5.89 18.78
N TYR A 133 -5.97 -6.54 17.72
CA TYR A 133 -7.25 -7.24 17.70
C TYR A 133 -7.22 -8.56 18.48
N ASP A 134 -6.19 -9.39 18.28
CA ASP A 134 -6.14 -10.76 18.81
C ASP A 134 -4.86 -11.08 19.62
N GLY A 135 -3.89 -10.18 19.68
CA GLY A 135 -2.62 -10.38 20.40
C GLY A 135 -1.62 -11.28 19.67
N GLU A 136 -1.94 -11.81 18.50
CA GLU A 136 -1.06 -12.69 17.74
C GLU A 136 -0.06 -11.92 16.90
N ARG A 137 1.25 -12.11 17.15
CA ARG A 137 2.31 -11.49 16.36
C ARG A 137 2.62 -12.32 15.12
N ARG A 138 2.23 -11.81 13.98
CA ARG A 138 2.46 -12.42 12.67
C ARG A 138 3.72 -11.86 12.01
N THR A 139 4.57 -12.72 11.48
CA THR A 139 5.87 -12.35 10.89
C THR A 139 6.00 -12.73 9.42
N LYS A 140 4.93 -13.28 8.82
CA LYS A 140 4.89 -13.67 7.42
C LYS A 140 3.68 -13.05 6.73
N LEU A 141 3.82 -12.77 5.45
CA LEU A 141 2.73 -12.32 4.58
C LEU A 141 2.42 -13.43 3.55
N PRO A 142 1.15 -13.56 3.15
CA PRO A 142 -0.02 -12.92 3.76
C PRO A 142 -0.23 -13.36 5.20
N LEU A 143 -0.89 -12.50 6.00
CA LEU A 143 -1.13 -12.76 7.43
C LEU A 143 -2.06 -13.96 7.60
N ALA A 144 -1.59 -14.97 8.35
CA ALA A 144 -2.38 -16.14 8.69
C ALA A 144 -3.44 -15.83 9.76
N ASN A 145 -4.43 -16.71 9.91
CA ASN A 145 -5.50 -16.61 10.90
C ASN A 145 -6.31 -15.29 10.78
N THR A 146 -6.56 -14.87 9.55
CA THR A 146 -7.42 -13.72 9.26
C THR A 146 -8.66 -14.14 8.47
N PRO A 147 -9.75 -13.36 8.47
CA PRO A 147 -10.93 -13.65 7.64
C PRO A 147 -10.65 -13.66 6.13
N TYR A 148 -9.48 -13.23 5.73
CA TYR A 148 -9.05 -13.15 4.33
C TYR A 148 -8.16 -14.33 3.92
N GLU A 149 -7.75 -15.15 4.87
CA GLU A 149 -6.89 -16.29 4.59
C GLU A 149 -7.54 -17.21 3.55
N ARG A 150 -6.78 -17.51 2.51
CA ARG A 150 -7.21 -18.47 1.49
C ARG A 150 -7.21 -19.85 2.10
N ARG A 151 -8.38 -20.44 2.27
CA ARG A 151 -8.48 -21.86 2.61
C ARG A 151 -7.85 -22.63 1.46
N GLY A 152 -6.78 -23.38 1.74
CA GLY A 152 -6.11 -24.18 0.74
C GLY A 152 -7.10 -25.06 -0.03
N LYS A 153 -6.92 -25.12 -1.35
CA LYS A 153 -7.58 -26.11 -2.20
C LYS A 153 -6.99 -27.48 -1.94
#